data_ab411d54f84625c16f2ba20929a65cde
#
_entry.id   ab411d54f84625c16f2ba20929a65cde
#
_cell.length_a   1.000
_cell.length_b   1.000
_cell.length_c   1.000
_cell.angle_alpha   90.00
_cell.angle_beta   90.00
_cell.angle_gamma   90.00
#
_symmetry.space_group_name_H-M   'P 1'
#
loop_
_entity.id
_entity.type
_entity.pdbx_description
1 polymer ?
#
loop_
_entity_poly.entity_id
_entity_poly.type
_entity_poly.pdbx_seq_one_letter_code
_entity_poly.pdbx_strand_id
1 'polypeptide(L)' 'KAREMIQELYRYYNRHANRMPKEYLELIDQKAQPQERVVCDYIAGMTDQYAIDRFAEIFIPKAWRG' A
#
# COMPACT_ATOMS: atom_id res chain seq x y z
N LYS A 1 12.75 0.79 -6.01
CA LYS A 1 11.93 1.53 -5.06
C LYS A 1 12.77 1.96 -3.88
N ALA A 2 12.58 3.19 -3.41
CA ALA A 2 13.30 3.69 -2.26
C ALA A 2 12.84 2.99 -0.99
N ARG A 3 13.79 2.61 -0.15
CA ARG A 3 13.48 1.85 1.07
C ARG A 3 12.54 2.59 2.01
N GLU A 4 12.77 3.89 2.21
CA GLU A 4 11.93 4.70 3.08
C GLU A 4 10.52 4.79 2.55
N MET A 5 10.37 4.94 1.24
CA MET A 5 9.05 5.00 0.61
C MET A 5 8.27 3.71 0.85
N ILE A 6 8.93 2.58 0.71
CA ILE A 6 8.30 1.27 0.93
C ILE A 6 7.87 1.12 2.39
N GLN A 7 8.71 1.54 3.32
CA GLN A 7 8.37 1.46 4.75
C GLN A 7 7.16 2.33 5.08
N GLU A 8 7.09 3.52 4.49
CA GLU A 8 5.95 4.41 4.72
C GLU A 8 4.67 3.84 4.13
N LEU A 9 4.74 3.25 2.94
CA LEU A 9 3.58 2.59 2.34
C LEU A 9 3.12 1.41 3.21
N TYR A 10 4.06 0.64 3.71
CA TYR A 10 3.75 -0.49 4.57
C TYR A 10 3.01 -0.05 5.83
N ARG A 11 3.51 1.00 6.49
CA ARG A 11 2.86 1.54 7.68
C ARG A 11 1.47 2.05 7.37
N TYR A 12 1.34 2.78 6.26
CA TYR A 12 0.06 3.35 5.88
C TYR A 12 -0.99 2.27 5.66
N TYR A 13 -0.66 1.24 4.87
CA TYR A 13 -1.64 0.20 4.56
C TYR A 13 -1.92 -0.71 5.74
N ASN A 14 -1.00 -0.83 6.69
CA ASN A 14 -1.29 -1.55 7.92
C ASN A 14 -2.28 -0.81 8.81
N ARG A 15 -2.27 0.52 8.76
CA ARG A 15 -3.25 1.33 9.49
C ARG A 15 -4.57 1.48 8.74
N HIS A 16 -4.51 1.43 7.43
CA HIS A 16 -5.67 1.69 6.57
C HIS A 16 -5.83 0.58 5.55
N ALA A 17 -5.98 -0.65 6.04
CA ALA A 17 -6.07 -1.82 5.17
C ALA A 17 -7.21 -1.71 4.16
N ASN A 18 -8.29 -1.01 4.53
CA ASN A 18 -9.44 -0.82 3.65
C ASN A 18 -9.13 0.01 2.40
N ARG A 19 -7.93 0.59 2.34
CA ARG A 19 -7.50 1.32 1.14
C ARG A 19 -6.86 0.40 0.09
N MET A 20 -6.61 -0.87 0.44
CA MET A 20 -6.14 -1.84 -0.54
C MET A 20 -7.26 -2.24 -1.49
N PRO A 21 -6.92 -2.73 -2.71
CA PRO A 21 -7.94 -3.25 -3.62
C PRO A 21 -8.71 -4.39 -2.97
N LYS A 22 -9.94 -4.59 -3.44
CA LYS A 22 -10.87 -5.56 -2.87
C LYS A 22 -10.31 -6.98 -2.81
N GLU A 23 -9.58 -7.40 -3.84
CA GLU A 23 -9.04 -8.74 -3.89
C GLU A 23 -8.06 -9.02 -2.75
N TYR A 24 -7.34 -8.00 -2.28
CA TYR A 24 -6.45 -8.15 -1.15
C TYR A 24 -7.20 -8.17 0.18
N LEU A 25 -8.28 -7.38 0.27
CA LEU A 25 -9.12 -7.39 1.46
C LEU A 25 -9.79 -8.75 1.64
N GLU A 26 -10.17 -9.40 0.56
CA GLU A 26 -10.77 -10.72 0.62
C GLU A 26 -9.81 -11.77 1.16
N LEU A 27 -8.52 -11.62 0.90
CA LEU A 27 -7.53 -12.52 1.46
C LEU A 27 -7.52 -12.48 2.99
N ILE A 28 -7.73 -11.29 3.55
CA ILE A 28 -7.78 -11.14 5.00
C ILE A 28 -9.09 -11.70 5.55
N ASP A 29 -10.21 -11.31 4.94
CA ASP A 29 -11.54 -11.63 5.46
C ASP A 29 -11.96 -13.07 5.20
N GLN A 30 -11.73 -13.55 3.98
CA GLN A 30 -12.23 -14.84 3.55
C GLN A 30 -11.20 -15.96 3.66
N LYS A 31 -9.93 -15.64 3.46
CA LYS A 31 -8.85 -16.62 3.52
C LYS A 31 -8.09 -16.61 4.85
N ALA A 32 -8.51 -15.75 5.77
CA ALA A 32 -7.94 -15.63 7.11
C ALA A 32 -6.42 -15.42 7.11
N GLN A 33 -5.89 -14.75 6.08
CA GLN A 33 -4.46 -14.45 6.04
C GLN A 33 -4.13 -13.25 6.92
N PRO A 34 -2.95 -13.25 7.56
CA PRO A 34 -2.55 -12.12 8.40
C PRO A 34 -2.48 -10.83 7.59
N GLN A 35 -2.98 -9.74 8.19
CA GLN A 35 -3.00 -8.45 7.49
C GLN A 35 -1.61 -8.00 7.07
N GLU A 36 -0.62 -8.14 7.95
CA GLU A 36 0.74 -7.71 7.63
C GLU A 36 1.29 -8.42 6.40
N ARG A 37 0.97 -9.69 6.26
CA ARG A 37 1.43 -10.47 5.11
C ARG A 37 0.76 -10.01 3.83
N VAL A 38 -0.55 -9.75 3.89
CA VAL A 38 -1.28 -9.29 2.72
C VAL A 38 -0.79 -7.91 2.29
N VAL A 39 -0.53 -7.03 3.25
CA VAL A 39 0.02 -5.70 2.94
C VAL A 39 1.41 -5.84 2.30
N CYS A 40 2.27 -6.71 2.82
CA CYS A 40 3.57 -6.96 2.23
C CYS A 40 3.45 -7.45 0.79
N ASP A 41 2.55 -8.40 0.56
CA ASP A 41 2.37 -8.96 -0.79
C ASP A 41 1.87 -7.91 -1.76
N TYR A 42 0.95 -7.06 -1.31
CA TYR A 42 0.42 -5.98 -2.13
C TYR A 42 1.53 -5.02 -2.56
N ILE A 43 2.33 -4.57 -1.60
CA ILE A 43 3.40 -3.61 -1.88
C ILE A 43 4.51 -4.26 -2.72
N ALA A 44 4.84 -5.51 -2.42
CA ALA A 44 5.89 -6.22 -3.18
C ALA A 44 5.50 -6.41 -4.64
N GLY A 45 4.21 -6.49 -4.94
CA GLY A 45 3.72 -6.65 -6.30
C GLY A 45 3.64 -5.35 -7.10
N MET A 46 3.90 -4.20 -6.46
CA MET A 46 3.84 -2.92 -7.15
C MET A 46 5.04 -2.74 -8.08
N THR A 47 4.78 -2.15 -9.26
CA THR A 47 5.90 -1.63 -10.06
C THR A 47 6.47 -0.40 -9.36
N ASP A 48 7.68 -0.01 -9.76
CA ASP A 48 8.30 1.19 -9.19
C ASP A 48 7.41 2.41 -9.41
N GLN A 49 6.88 2.55 -10.60
CA GLN A 49 6.04 3.71 -10.92
C GLN A 49 4.74 3.70 -10.11
N TYR A 50 4.12 2.52 -9.97
CA TYR A 50 2.90 2.42 -9.18
C TYR A 50 3.15 2.81 -7.72
N ALA A 51 4.26 2.34 -7.15
CA ALA A 51 4.61 2.67 -5.77
C ALA A 51 4.84 4.17 -5.59
N ILE A 52 5.54 4.80 -6.55
CA ILE A 52 5.78 6.24 -6.51
C ILE A 52 4.46 7.00 -6.58
N ASP A 53 3.57 6.60 -7.48
CA ASP A 53 2.27 7.25 -7.64
C ASP A 53 1.42 7.11 -6.39
N ARG A 54 1.40 5.93 -5.78
CA ARG A 54 0.66 5.71 -4.55
C ARG A 54 1.22 6.54 -3.41
N PHE A 55 2.55 6.58 -3.29
CA PHE A 55 3.19 7.38 -2.26
C PHE A 55 2.84 8.86 -2.42
N ALA A 56 2.91 9.36 -3.64
CA ALA A 56 2.59 10.76 -3.90
C ALA A 56 1.14 11.07 -3.55
N GLU A 57 0.21 10.21 -3.92
CA GLU A 57 -1.20 10.44 -3.61
C GLU A 57 -1.50 10.45 -2.12
N ILE A 58 -0.78 9.61 -1.37
CA ILE A 58 -1.03 9.46 0.07
C ILE A 58 -0.35 10.55 0.88
N PHE A 59 0.91 10.84 0.55
CA PHE A 59 1.76 11.66 1.43
C PHE A 59 2.05 13.06 0.92
N ILE A 60 1.84 13.33 -0.38
CA ILE A 60 2.13 14.65 -0.93
C ILE A 60 0.83 15.40 -1.18
N PRO A 61 0.65 16.60 -0.59
CA PRO A 61 -0.58 17.37 -0.78
C PRO A 61 -0.86 17.61 -2.27
N LYS A 62 -2.13 17.51 -2.63
CA LYS A 62 -2.56 17.64 -4.01
C LYS A 62 -2.10 18.96 -4.64
N ALA A 63 -2.08 20.02 -3.85
CA ALA A 63 -1.65 21.34 -4.31
C ALA A 63 -0.18 21.38 -4.73
N TRP A 64 0.63 20.44 -4.23
CA TRP A 64 2.06 20.37 -4.53
C TRP A 64 2.38 19.42 -5.69
N ARG A 65 1.40 18.67 -6.15
CA ARG A 65 1.60 17.68 -7.22
C ARG A 65 1.18 18.29 -8.56
N GLY A 66 1.86 19.19 -8.99
CA GLY A 66 1.62 19.99 -10.18
C GLY A 66 0.86 19.37 -11.34
#